data_9e384ebe9dc2ec25eacda147687006da
#
_entry.id   9e384ebe9dc2ec25eacda147687006da
#
_cell.length_a   1.000
_cell.length_b   1.000
_cell.length_c   1.000
_cell.angle_alpha   90.00
_cell.angle_beta   90.00
_cell.angle_gamma   90.00
#
_symmetry.space_group_name_H-M   'P 1'
#
loop_
_entity.id
_entity.type
_entity.pdbx_description
1 polymer ?
#
loop_
_entity_poly.entity_id
_entity_poly.type
_entity_poly.pdbx_seq_one_letter_code
_entity_poly.pdbx_strand_id
1 'polypeptide(L)'
;GNLPFKAIVTLVNQGEFDLASTQVEVGLSGFLAEDFGVTAADKGKLKNQPPDDNPIARKKDSEGNILEAIEVSVPFPSKADGDDFNYARPLPGNRPFLFRAEVCYRYGAQVVSEICVLKNMIDIIDDAPCDPSESKSVFSSASPLGITAFRQNVVGKDKIQFSFDIVHSGSGDVFAIDPNLDNARIHILNALIELNRATPDT
;
A
#
# COMPACT_ATOMS: atom_id res chain seq x y z
N GLY A 1 18.11 -14.48 34.46
CA GLY A 1 19.24 -14.36 33.53
C GLY A 1 18.82 -13.47 32.38
N ASN A 2 19.63 -12.45 32.11
CA ASN A 2 19.41 -11.59 30.96
C ASN A 2 19.83 -12.35 29.68
N LEU A 3 18.87 -12.92 28.99
CA LEU A 3 19.15 -13.51 27.67
C LEU A 3 18.90 -12.45 26.62
N PRO A 4 19.94 -12.07 25.85
CA PRO A 4 19.76 -11.16 24.73
C PRO A 4 18.94 -11.83 23.62
N PHE A 5 18.10 -11.08 22.94
CA PHE A 5 17.30 -11.56 21.82
C PHE A 5 17.08 -10.49 20.75
N LYS A 6 16.71 -10.92 19.57
CA LYS A 6 16.28 -10.08 18.45
C LYS A 6 14.84 -10.37 18.10
N ALA A 7 14.11 -9.35 17.73
CA ALA A 7 12.82 -9.51 17.08
C ALA A 7 13.03 -9.40 15.56
N ILE A 8 12.34 -10.22 14.79
CA ILE A 8 12.38 -10.19 13.33
C ILE A 8 10.95 -10.02 12.82
N VAL A 9 10.73 -9.00 12.00
CA VAL A 9 9.48 -8.81 11.28
C VAL A 9 9.69 -9.25 9.85
N THR A 10 8.93 -10.26 9.40
CA THR A 10 8.97 -10.74 8.02
C THR A 10 7.86 -10.06 7.22
N LEU A 11 8.23 -9.43 6.12
CA LEU A 11 7.34 -8.72 5.20
C LEU A 11 7.19 -9.51 3.91
N VAL A 12 5.97 -9.56 3.39
CA VAL A 12 5.64 -10.13 2.09
C VAL A 12 4.74 -9.14 1.35
N ASN A 13 5.16 -8.68 0.18
CA ASN A 13 4.32 -7.84 -0.66
C ASN A 13 3.40 -8.71 -1.52
N GLN A 14 2.14 -8.82 -1.15
CA GLN A 14 1.13 -9.57 -1.90
C GLN A 14 0.38 -8.73 -2.94
N GLY A 15 0.67 -7.45 -3.01
CA GLY A 15 0.11 -6.53 -3.99
C GLY A 15 0.89 -6.54 -5.32
N GLU A 16 0.44 -5.73 -6.27
CA GLU A 16 1.05 -5.60 -7.60
C GLU A 16 1.89 -4.32 -7.75
N PHE A 17 2.02 -3.54 -6.68
CA PHE A 17 2.82 -2.32 -6.69
C PHE A 17 4.21 -2.60 -6.11
N ASP A 18 5.24 -2.27 -6.89
CA ASP A 18 6.63 -2.40 -6.47
C ASP A 18 6.97 -1.40 -5.35
N LEU A 19 7.56 -1.90 -4.27
CA LEU A 19 7.99 -1.08 -3.13
C LEU A 19 9.51 -1.07 -3.03
N ALA A 20 10.10 0.11 -3.00
CA ALA A 20 11.50 0.27 -2.62
C ALA A 20 11.65 0.19 -1.09
N SER A 21 12.78 -0.27 -0.59
CA SER A 21 13.07 -0.34 0.85
C SER A 21 12.85 0.99 1.56
N THR A 22 13.24 2.10 0.91
CA THR A 22 13.06 3.47 1.42
C THR A 22 11.61 3.94 1.51
N GLN A 23 10.68 3.20 0.90
CA GLN A 23 9.24 3.48 0.93
C GLN A 23 8.51 2.69 2.01
N VAL A 24 9.25 1.89 2.80
CA VAL A 24 8.69 1.04 3.85
C VAL A 24 9.41 1.35 5.16
N GLU A 25 8.66 1.69 6.19
CA GLU A 25 9.16 1.83 7.57
C GLU A 25 8.45 0.81 8.45
N VAL A 26 9.23 0.08 9.24
CA VAL A 26 8.72 -0.86 10.23
C VAL A 26 9.06 -0.34 11.62
N GLY A 27 8.04 -0.27 12.48
CA GLY A 27 8.19 0.11 13.89
C GLY A 27 7.81 -1.03 14.82
N LEU A 28 8.46 -1.11 15.99
CA LEU A 28 8.05 -1.98 17.09
C LEU A 28 7.45 -1.14 18.22
N SER A 29 6.31 -1.62 18.73
CA SER A 29 5.57 -0.99 19.83
C SER A 29 4.89 -2.05 20.72
N GLY A 30 4.02 -1.62 21.64
CA GLY A 30 3.24 -2.51 22.50
C GLY A 30 3.94 -2.94 23.80
N PHE A 31 5.18 -2.50 24.03
CA PHE A 31 5.95 -2.79 25.24
C PHE A 31 6.64 -1.53 25.77
N LEU A 32 7.10 -1.59 27.02
CA LEU A 32 7.93 -0.52 27.59
C LEU A 32 9.37 -0.70 27.11
N ALA A 33 9.82 0.17 26.21
CA ALA A 33 11.14 0.08 25.58
C ALA A 33 12.29 0.04 26.60
N GLU A 34 12.16 0.80 27.67
CA GLU A 34 13.14 0.90 28.77
C GLU A 34 13.32 -0.44 29.50
N ASP A 35 12.27 -1.26 29.61
CA ASP A 35 12.36 -2.60 30.22
C ASP A 35 13.25 -3.53 29.38
N PHE A 36 13.45 -3.22 28.10
CA PHE A 36 14.24 -3.98 27.16
C PHE A 36 15.55 -3.33 26.78
N GLY A 37 16.00 -2.37 27.60
CA GLY A 37 17.29 -1.71 27.42
C GLY A 37 17.30 -0.60 26.37
N VAL A 38 16.15 -0.16 25.88
CA VAL A 38 16.03 0.93 24.89
C VAL A 38 15.68 2.21 25.61
N THR A 39 16.64 3.14 25.69
CA THR A 39 16.44 4.42 26.34
C THR A 39 15.70 5.43 25.44
N ALA A 40 15.32 6.56 26.00
CA ALA A 40 14.66 7.63 25.22
C ALA A 40 15.55 8.16 24.07
N ALA A 41 16.89 8.11 24.25
CA ALA A 41 17.85 8.49 23.21
C ALA A 41 17.95 7.46 22.08
N ASP A 42 17.61 6.20 22.37
CA ASP A 42 17.76 5.06 21.47
C ASP A 42 16.44 4.67 20.76
N LYS A 43 15.44 5.52 20.76
CA LYS A 43 14.13 5.22 20.15
C LYS A 43 14.23 4.83 18.67
N GLY A 44 15.29 5.26 17.98
CA GLY A 44 15.58 4.84 16.61
C GLY A 44 15.78 3.33 16.47
N LYS A 45 16.22 2.63 17.53
CA LYS A 45 16.38 1.16 17.55
C LYS A 45 15.06 0.40 17.34
N LEU A 46 13.92 1.05 17.57
CA LEU A 46 12.58 0.50 17.40
C LEU A 46 12.01 0.78 16.02
N LYS A 47 12.74 1.47 15.13
CA LYS A 47 12.41 1.73 13.75
C LYS A 47 13.47 1.14 12.85
N ASN A 48 13.03 0.51 11.76
CA ASN A 48 13.94 -0.05 10.77
C ASN A 48 13.26 -0.07 9.39
N GLN A 49 14.06 -0.26 8.38
CA GLN A 49 13.62 -0.41 7.00
C GLN A 49 14.02 -1.79 6.48
N PRO A 50 13.34 -2.34 5.47
CA PRO A 50 13.81 -3.51 4.77
C PRO A 50 15.25 -3.27 4.25
N PRO A 51 16.09 -4.29 4.20
CA PRO A 51 17.38 -4.20 3.49
C PRO A 51 17.13 -3.88 2.00
N ASP A 52 18.18 -3.48 1.28
CA ASP A 52 18.09 -3.03 -0.12
C ASP A 52 17.51 -4.08 -1.10
N ASP A 53 17.45 -5.35 -0.68
CA ASP A 53 16.73 -6.41 -1.39
C ASP A 53 15.22 -6.18 -1.24
N ASN A 54 14.69 -5.37 -2.11
CA ASN A 54 13.31 -4.87 -2.06
C ASN A 54 12.26 -5.97 -1.99
N PRO A 55 11.19 -5.79 -1.21
CA PRO A 55 9.98 -6.59 -1.35
C PRO A 55 9.33 -6.31 -2.71
N ILE A 56 9.65 -7.13 -3.68
CA ILE A 56 9.14 -7.01 -5.05
C ILE A 56 7.65 -7.33 -5.05
N ALA A 57 6.88 -6.54 -5.80
CA ALA A 57 5.46 -6.78 -6.00
C ALA A 57 5.20 -8.15 -6.65
N ARG A 58 4.04 -8.70 -6.36
CA ARG A 58 3.56 -9.91 -6.99
C ARG A 58 3.38 -9.66 -8.49
N LYS A 59 4.23 -10.23 -9.32
CA LYS A 59 4.20 -10.11 -10.79
C LYS A 59 3.61 -11.36 -11.43
N LYS A 60 3.12 -11.22 -12.64
CA LYS A 60 2.76 -12.33 -13.51
C LYS A 60 3.93 -12.61 -14.44
N ASP A 61 4.21 -13.89 -14.68
CA ASP A 61 5.12 -14.31 -15.75
C ASP A 61 4.49 -14.12 -17.13
N SER A 62 5.24 -14.45 -18.18
CA SER A 62 4.75 -14.39 -19.57
C SER A 62 3.59 -15.33 -19.87
N GLU A 63 3.33 -16.30 -19.01
CA GLU A 63 2.24 -17.29 -19.13
C GLU A 63 1.01 -16.89 -18.30
N GLY A 64 1.10 -15.79 -17.53
CA GLY A 64 0.03 -15.28 -16.68
C GLY A 64 -0.01 -15.89 -15.27
N ASN A 65 0.96 -16.72 -14.89
CA ASN A 65 1.05 -17.27 -13.54
C ASN A 65 1.53 -16.19 -12.56
N ILE A 66 0.97 -16.20 -11.37
CA ILE A 66 1.37 -15.25 -10.33
C ILE A 66 2.71 -15.73 -9.73
N LEU A 67 3.72 -14.88 -9.81
CA LEU A 67 4.99 -15.09 -9.12
C LEU A 67 4.83 -14.78 -7.64
N GLU A 68 5.38 -15.63 -6.78
CA GLU A 68 5.42 -15.37 -5.35
C GLU A 68 6.35 -14.19 -5.04
N ALA A 69 5.90 -13.33 -4.13
CA ALA A 69 6.72 -12.25 -3.64
C ALA A 69 7.82 -12.79 -2.71
N ILE A 70 8.97 -12.14 -2.74
CA ILE A 70 10.10 -12.49 -1.88
C ILE A 70 9.79 -12.06 -0.44
N GLU A 71 10.08 -12.93 0.52
CA GLU A 71 10.04 -12.60 1.93
C GLU A 71 11.26 -11.74 2.31
N VAL A 72 11.01 -10.65 3.01
CA VAL A 72 12.06 -9.75 3.49
C VAL A 72 12.02 -9.66 5.01
N SER A 73 13.14 -9.97 5.65
CA SER A 73 13.28 -9.93 7.10
C SER A 73 13.83 -8.59 7.57
N VAL A 74 13.12 -7.95 8.49
CA VAL A 74 13.52 -6.69 9.14
C VAL A 74 13.87 -6.97 10.59
N PRO A 75 15.16 -6.99 10.96
CA PRO A 75 15.59 -7.30 12.31
C PRO A 75 15.50 -6.09 13.24
N PHE A 76 15.23 -6.36 14.52
CA PHE A 76 15.25 -5.39 15.61
C PHE A 76 16.07 -5.91 16.80
N PRO A 77 16.87 -5.06 17.47
CA PRO A 77 17.15 -3.67 17.11
C PRO A 77 17.73 -3.55 15.70
N SER A 78 17.69 -2.35 15.10
CA SER A 78 18.25 -2.15 13.77
C SER A 78 19.76 -2.47 13.75
N LYS A 79 20.26 -3.01 12.64
CA LYS A 79 21.66 -3.43 12.51
C LYS A 79 22.68 -2.31 12.78
N ALA A 80 22.29 -1.06 12.58
CA ALA A 80 23.17 0.09 12.77
C ALA A 80 23.70 0.21 14.20
N ASP A 81 22.94 -0.30 15.17
CA ASP A 81 23.24 -0.12 16.60
C ASP A 81 23.85 -1.37 17.26
N GLY A 82 23.85 -2.52 16.60
CA GLY A 82 24.59 -3.74 17.00
C GLY A 82 24.11 -4.45 18.27
N ASP A 83 23.23 -3.85 19.03
CA ASP A 83 22.80 -4.35 20.34
C ASP A 83 21.56 -5.24 20.23
N ASP A 84 21.51 -6.29 21.04
CA ASP A 84 20.33 -7.10 21.22
C ASP A 84 19.39 -6.48 22.29
N PHE A 85 18.10 -6.80 22.22
CA PHE A 85 17.21 -6.50 23.33
C PHE A 85 17.61 -7.29 24.57
N ASN A 86 17.64 -6.62 25.72
CA ASN A 86 17.90 -7.24 27.00
C ASN A 86 16.83 -6.82 27.99
N TYR A 87 16.12 -7.81 28.57
CA TYR A 87 15.18 -7.47 29.64
C TYR A 87 15.94 -7.08 30.91
N ALA A 88 15.84 -5.82 31.28
CA ALA A 88 16.68 -5.21 32.34
C ALA A 88 16.14 -5.39 33.77
N ARG A 89 14.91 -5.92 33.92
CA ARG A 89 14.28 -6.07 35.24
C ARG A 89 14.29 -7.52 35.73
N PRO A 90 14.29 -7.75 37.04
CA PRO A 90 14.14 -9.09 37.58
C PRO A 90 12.77 -9.66 37.22
N LEU A 91 12.73 -10.87 36.68
CA LEU A 91 11.51 -11.60 36.40
C LEU A 91 11.21 -12.54 37.56
N PRO A 92 10.11 -12.34 38.28
CA PRO A 92 9.71 -13.24 39.38
C PRO A 92 9.09 -14.56 38.88
N GLY A 93 9.13 -14.82 37.58
CA GLY A 93 8.58 -15.99 36.94
C GLY A 93 8.41 -15.78 35.43
N ASN A 94 7.68 -16.64 34.77
CA ASN A 94 7.35 -16.52 33.35
C ASN A 94 6.32 -15.40 33.14
N ARG A 95 6.62 -14.47 32.25
CA ARG A 95 5.73 -13.36 31.90
C ARG A 95 5.64 -13.21 30.39
N PRO A 96 4.44 -13.16 29.79
CA PRO A 96 4.27 -12.82 28.38
C PRO A 96 4.46 -11.32 28.17
N PHE A 97 5.10 -10.95 27.06
CA PHE A 97 5.20 -9.58 26.58
C PHE A 97 4.57 -9.49 25.20
N LEU A 98 3.82 -8.43 24.98
CA LEU A 98 3.20 -8.16 23.69
C LEU A 98 4.14 -7.26 22.87
N PHE A 99 4.56 -7.74 21.71
CA PHE A 99 5.23 -6.94 20.70
C PHE A 99 4.26 -6.70 19.56
N ARG A 100 4.13 -5.43 19.14
CA ARG A 100 3.34 -5.03 17.98
C ARG A 100 4.28 -4.51 16.92
N ALA A 101 4.15 -5.02 15.70
CA ALA A 101 4.80 -4.45 14.53
C ALA A 101 3.82 -3.49 13.84
N GLU A 102 4.30 -2.30 13.52
CA GLU A 102 3.60 -1.30 12.72
C GLU A 102 4.37 -1.12 11.43
N VAL A 103 3.69 -1.26 10.30
CA VAL A 103 4.30 -1.16 8.98
C VAL A 103 3.65 -0.01 8.23
N CYS A 104 4.44 1.01 7.91
CA CYS A 104 4.03 2.13 7.09
C CYS A 104 4.71 2.01 5.73
N TYR A 105 3.95 2.10 4.65
CA TYR A 105 4.50 1.98 3.30
C TYR A 105 3.74 2.86 2.31
N ARG A 106 4.45 3.29 1.27
CA ARG A 106 3.85 4.01 0.15
C ARG A 106 3.28 3.01 -0.84
N TYR A 107 2.05 3.20 -1.25
CA TYR A 107 1.39 2.29 -2.16
C TYR A 107 0.69 3.01 -3.31
N GLY A 108 0.60 2.34 -4.47
CA GLY A 108 -0.13 2.78 -5.65
C GLY A 108 -1.06 1.68 -6.15
N ALA A 109 -2.22 2.06 -6.67
CA ALA A 109 -3.15 1.18 -7.35
C ALA A 109 -3.32 1.65 -8.79
N GLN A 110 -3.35 0.70 -9.73
CA GLN A 110 -3.74 0.95 -11.11
C GLN A 110 -5.14 0.43 -11.33
N VAL A 111 -5.96 1.26 -11.97
CA VAL A 111 -7.34 0.92 -12.29
C VAL A 111 -7.59 1.25 -13.76
N VAL A 112 -8.20 0.32 -14.45
CA VAL A 112 -8.56 0.46 -15.86
C VAL A 112 -10.06 0.28 -16.01
N SER A 113 -10.68 1.15 -16.78
CA SER A 113 -12.07 1.04 -17.19
C SER A 113 -12.23 1.54 -18.62
N GLU A 114 -13.11 0.93 -19.37
CA GLU A 114 -13.45 1.37 -20.73
C GLU A 114 -14.49 2.47 -20.69
N ILE A 115 -14.33 3.45 -21.57
CA ILE A 115 -15.29 4.53 -21.75
C ILE A 115 -15.79 4.55 -23.18
N CYS A 116 -17.04 4.96 -23.37
CA CYS A 116 -17.64 5.13 -24.67
C CYS A 116 -17.61 6.58 -25.10
N VAL A 117 -16.94 6.89 -26.20
CA VAL A 117 -16.90 8.26 -26.76
C VAL A 117 -17.39 8.22 -28.20
N LEU A 118 -18.49 8.86 -28.45
CA LEU A 118 -19.12 8.97 -29.78
C LEU A 118 -18.98 10.40 -30.31
N LYS A 119 -19.06 10.55 -31.63
CA LYS A 119 -19.04 11.87 -32.28
C LYS A 119 -20.19 12.77 -31.82
N ASN A 120 -21.34 12.18 -31.52
CA ASN A 120 -22.50 12.82 -30.91
C ASN A 120 -22.98 11.94 -29.75
N MET A 121 -22.86 12.45 -28.56
CA MET A 121 -23.18 11.70 -27.35
C MET A 121 -24.70 11.76 -27.00
N ILE A 122 -25.46 12.61 -27.65
CA ILE A 122 -26.89 12.78 -27.39
C ILE A 122 -27.73 11.94 -28.38
N ASP A 123 -27.40 12.01 -29.65
CA ASP A 123 -28.08 11.24 -30.72
C ASP A 123 -27.32 9.94 -30.98
N ILE A 124 -27.59 8.94 -30.18
CA ILE A 124 -26.99 7.61 -30.34
C ILE A 124 -27.77 6.87 -31.45
N ILE A 125 -27.07 6.46 -32.48
CA ILE A 125 -27.63 5.63 -33.56
C ILE A 125 -27.65 4.17 -33.15
N ASP A 126 -28.59 3.39 -33.67
CA ASP A 126 -28.78 1.98 -33.32
C ASP A 126 -27.53 1.09 -33.53
N ASP A 127 -26.66 1.46 -34.49
CA ASP A 127 -25.42 0.75 -34.81
C ASP A 127 -24.17 1.40 -34.16
N ALA A 128 -24.33 2.12 -33.06
CA ALA A 128 -23.17 2.70 -32.35
C ALA A 128 -22.23 1.61 -31.82
N PRO A 129 -20.90 1.82 -31.92
CA PRO A 129 -19.90 0.82 -31.49
C PRO A 129 -19.89 0.56 -29.98
N CYS A 130 -20.50 1.42 -29.19
CA CYS A 130 -20.62 1.28 -27.74
C CYS A 130 -21.79 2.14 -27.21
N ASP A 131 -22.27 1.79 -26.02
CA ASP A 131 -23.32 2.53 -25.33
C ASP A 131 -22.72 3.35 -24.17
N PRO A 132 -22.84 4.70 -24.19
CA PRO A 132 -22.36 5.53 -23.11
C PRO A 132 -23.10 5.32 -21.77
N SER A 133 -24.31 4.79 -21.80
CA SER A 133 -25.16 4.54 -20.62
C SER A 133 -24.90 3.16 -19.98
N GLU A 134 -24.17 2.30 -20.67
CA GLU A 134 -23.86 0.96 -20.19
C GLU A 134 -23.02 0.99 -18.90
N SER A 135 -23.26 0.01 -18.04
CA SER A 135 -22.43 -0.21 -16.84
C SER A 135 -20.99 -0.54 -17.24
N LYS A 136 -20.05 0.23 -16.72
CA LYS A 136 -18.64 0.08 -17.06
C LYS A 136 -17.93 -0.87 -16.09
N SER A 137 -17.25 -1.85 -16.66
CA SER A 137 -16.40 -2.76 -15.89
C SER A 137 -15.16 -2.04 -15.40
N VAL A 138 -14.74 -2.35 -14.18
CA VAL A 138 -13.55 -1.81 -13.55
C VAL A 138 -12.59 -2.94 -13.23
N PHE A 139 -11.37 -2.85 -13.72
CA PHE A 139 -10.30 -3.78 -13.41
C PHE A 139 -9.27 -3.06 -12.56
N SER A 140 -9.03 -3.57 -11.36
CA SER A 140 -8.13 -2.98 -10.38
C SER A 140 -6.97 -3.92 -10.09
N SER A 141 -5.76 -3.37 -9.96
CA SER A 141 -4.63 -4.12 -9.43
C SER A 141 -4.91 -4.56 -7.99
N ALA A 142 -4.20 -5.61 -7.53
CA ALA A 142 -4.27 -6.04 -6.14
C ALA A 142 -3.71 -4.94 -5.22
N SER A 143 -4.60 -4.28 -4.49
CA SER A 143 -4.32 -3.09 -3.70
C SER A 143 -5.29 -2.99 -2.52
N PRO A 144 -4.88 -2.41 -1.38
CA PRO A 144 -5.80 -2.05 -0.31
C PRO A 144 -6.77 -0.93 -0.70
N LEU A 145 -6.47 -0.19 -1.79
CA LEU A 145 -7.36 0.81 -2.36
C LEU A 145 -7.87 0.33 -3.71
N GLY A 146 -9.16 0.46 -3.94
CA GLY A 146 -9.80 0.14 -5.19
C GLY A 146 -10.76 1.24 -5.65
N ILE A 147 -11.16 1.18 -6.91
CA ILE A 147 -12.22 2.01 -7.46
C ILE A 147 -13.46 1.15 -7.69
N THR A 148 -14.60 1.66 -7.28
CA THR A 148 -15.89 1.03 -7.48
C THR A 148 -16.87 2.03 -8.06
N ALA A 149 -18.05 1.56 -8.46
CA ALA A 149 -19.15 2.39 -8.94
C ALA A 149 -18.72 3.38 -10.06
N PHE A 150 -17.83 2.97 -10.94
CA PHE A 150 -17.45 3.80 -12.07
C PHE A 150 -18.63 4.01 -13.01
N ARG A 151 -18.94 5.28 -13.27
CA ARG A 151 -20.06 5.69 -14.10
C ARG A 151 -19.62 6.76 -15.09
N GLN A 152 -20.09 6.62 -16.30
CA GLN A 152 -19.99 7.62 -17.35
C GLN A 152 -21.37 8.28 -17.52
N ASN A 153 -21.42 9.60 -17.48
CA ASN A 153 -22.63 10.37 -17.72
C ASN A 153 -22.42 11.30 -18.91
N VAL A 154 -23.39 11.37 -19.79
CA VAL A 154 -23.40 12.32 -20.89
C VAL A 154 -23.96 13.63 -20.38
N VAL A 155 -23.15 14.70 -20.41
CA VAL A 155 -23.54 16.05 -19.94
C VAL A 155 -23.66 17.06 -21.06
N GLY A 156 -23.47 16.62 -22.32
CA GLY A 156 -23.59 17.46 -23.50
C GLY A 156 -23.25 16.68 -24.75
N LYS A 157 -23.40 17.33 -25.91
CA LYS A 157 -23.15 16.73 -27.22
C LYS A 157 -21.71 16.19 -27.34
N ASP A 158 -20.75 16.88 -26.72
CA ASP A 158 -19.32 16.65 -26.79
C ASP A 158 -18.66 16.56 -25.40
N LYS A 159 -19.48 16.36 -24.36
CA LYS A 159 -19.02 16.33 -22.96
C LYS A 159 -19.49 15.10 -22.24
N ILE A 160 -18.55 14.47 -21.55
CA ILE A 160 -18.81 13.36 -20.64
C ILE A 160 -18.29 13.71 -19.24
N GLN A 161 -18.93 13.16 -18.24
CA GLN A 161 -18.54 13.27 -16.84
C GLN A 161 -18.31 11.86 -16.31
N PHE A 162 -17.26 11.68 -15.53
CA PHE A 162 -16.99 10.44 -14.80
C PHE A 162 -17.28 10.65 -13.33
N SER A 163 -17.84 9.63 -12.71
CA SER A 163 -17.90 9.50 -11.27
C SER A 163 -17.47 8.09 -10.85
N PHE A 164 -16.77 7.99 -9.75
CA PHE A 164 -16.34 6.73 -9.17
C PHE A 164 -16.13 6.90 -7.67
N ASP A 165 -16.20 5.78 -6.95
CA ASP A 165 -15.92 5.74 -5.53
C ASP A 165 -14.57 5.11 -5.30
N ILE A 166 -13.75 5.71 -4.41
CA ILE A 166 -12.51 5.12 -3.95
C ILE A 166 -12.79 4.42 -2.63
N VAL A 167 -12.51 3.12 -2.59
CA VAL A 167 -12.79 2.28 -1.45
C VAL A 167 -11.50 1.73 -0.85
N HIS A 168 -11.37 1.82 0.46
CA HIS A 168 -10.32 1.16 1.21
C HIS A 168 -10.85 -0.18 1.74
N SER A 169 -10.26 -1.27 1.29
CA SER A 169 -10.61 -2.65 1.69
C SER A 169 -9.63 -3.28 2.69
N GLY A 170 -8.55 -2.58 3.02
CA GLY A 170 -7.57 -3.02 4.00
C GLY A 170 -8.00 -2.74 5.45
N SER A 171 -7.28 -3.28 6.42
CA SER A 171 -7.51 -3.10 7.85
C SER A 171 -6.67 -1.97 8.49
N GLY A 172 -5.74 -1.39 7.76
CA GLY A 172 -4.89 -0.28 8.22
C GLY A 172 -5.49 1.09 7.92
N ASP A 173 -4.77 2.14 8.24
CA ASP A 173 -5.13 3.52 7.92
C ASP A 173 -4.47 3.97 6.61
N VAL A 174 -5.19 4.76 5.82
CA VAL A 174 -4.67 5.42 4.61
C VAL A 174 -4.47 6.89 4.91
N PHE A 175 -3.28 7.39 4.62
CA PHE A 175 -2.93 8.80 4.85
C PHE A 175 -1.98 9.31 3.76
N ALA A 176 -2.01 10.63 3.53
CA ALA A 176 -0.99 11.26 2.68
C ALA A 176 0.28 11.52 3.50
N ILE A 177 1.43 11.37 2.87
CA ILE A 177 2.68 11.84 3.43
C ILE A 177 2.80 13.32 3.05
N ASP A 178 2.61 14.20 4.01
CA ASP A 178 2.97 15.61 3.86
C ASP A 178 4.32 15.84 4.57
N PRO A 179 5.38 16.17 3.82
CA PRO A 179 6.70 16.39 4.40
C PRO A 179 6.77 17.64 5.32
N ASN A 180 5.73 18.48 5.30
CA ASN A 180 5.69 19.72 6.09
C ASN A 180 4.86 19.58 7.38
N LEU A 181 4.23 18.43 7.59
CA LEU A 181 3.37 18.21 8.75
C LEU A 181 3.95 17.10 9.61
N ASP A 182 4.66 17.49 10.65
CA ASP A 182 5.06 16.59 11.74
C ASP A 182 3.81 15.95 12.36
N ASN A 183 3.62 14.64 12.13
CA ASN A 183 2.62 13.78 12.74
C ASN A 183 1.12 14.03 12.41
N ALA A 184 0.78 14.86 11.45
CA ALA A 184 -0.61 14.97 11.00
C ALA A 184 -0.91 13.88 9.96
N ARG A 185 -1.69 12.89 10.35
CA ARG A 185 -2.32 11.94 9.43
C ARG A 185 -3.41 12.67 8.66
N ILE A 186 -3.08 13.15 7.47
CA ILE A 186 -4.05 13.81 6.60
C ILE A 186 -4.53 12.77 5.58
N HIS A 187 -5.82 12.54 5.57
CA HIS A 187 -6.48 11.69 4.58
C HIS A 187 -6.59 12.46 3.24
N ILE A 188 -5.49 12.63 2.53
CA ILE A 188 -5.50 13.19 1.19
C ILE A 188 -5.13 12.08 0.20
N LEU A 189 -6.03 11.85 -0.73
CA LEU A 189 -5.83 10.91 -1.82
C LEU A 189 -5.50 11.70 -3.09
N ASN A 190 -4.37 11.39 -3.72
CA ASN A 190 -4.02 11.92 -5.03
C ASN A 190 -4.41 10.88 -6.09
N ALA A 191 -5.33 11.25 -6.97
CA ALA A 191 -5.69 10.44 -8.13
C ALA A 191 -5.17 11.12 -9.41
N LEU A 192 -4.43 10.38 -10.23
CA LEU A 192 -4.03 10.78 -11.57
C LEU A 192 -4.90 9.99 -12.56
N ILE A 193 -5.62 10.70 -13.43
CA ILE A 193 -6.42 10.09 -14.48
C ILE A 193 -5.71 10.29 -15.80
N GLU A 194 -5.31 9.20 -16.45
CA GLU A 194 -4.73 9.22 -17.79
C GLU A 194 -5.75 8.63 -18.77
N LEU A 195 -6.00 9.36 -19.85
CA LEU A 195 -6.83 8.89 -20.95
C LEU A 195 -5.94 8.34 -22.06
N ASN A 196 -5.90 7.01 -22.14
CA ASN A 196 -5.21 6.34 -23.23
C ASN A 196 -6.18 6.08 -24.37
N ARG A 197 -5.87 6.59 -25.55
CA ARG A 197 -6.62 6.27 -26.76
C ARG A 197 -6.27 4.84 -27.18
N ALA A 198 -7.27 3.95 -27.19
CA ALA A 198 -7.11 2.67 -27.89
C ALA A 198 -6.79 2.96 -29.34
N THR A 199 -5.66 2.46 -29.86
CA THR A 199 -5.42 2.41 -31.29
C THR A 199 -6.45 1.47 -31.88
N PRO A 200 -7.27 1.89 -32.87
CA PRO A 200 -8.15 0.94 -33.54
C PRO A 200 -7.26 -0.14 -34.17
N ASP A 201 -7.59 -1.39 -33.90
CA ASP A 201 -7.00 -2.53 -34.59
C ASP A 201 -7.26 -2.35 -36.09
N THR A 202 -6.17 -2.22 -36.88
CA THR A 202 -6.20 -2.11 -38.33
C THR A 202 -6.38 -3.47 -38.97
#